data_1d7322235a1a41dbd1dc37e465e416db
#
_entry.id   1d7322235a1a41dbd1dc37e465e416db
#
_cell.length_a   1.000
_cell.length_b   1.000
_cell.length_c   1.000
_cell.angle_alpha   90.00
_cell.angle_beta   90.00
_cell.angle_gamma   90.00
#
_symmetry.space_group_name_H-M   'P 1'
#
loop_
_entity.id
_entity.type
_entity.pdbx_description
1 polymer ?
#
loop_
_entity_poly.entity_id
_entity_poly.type
_entity_poly.pdbx_seq_one_letter_code
_entity_poly.pdbx_strand_id
1 'polypeptide(L)'
;MHEVLHSNLFLVKEHVGMFKAASNFDVFEPETGQKIIDCREENLGFITKMLRFTDYKRMTPFEITLRTPSGEPVLTVKRGVSIFLSKVDVLDENGHRIGGFKQKFFSIGGAFSVLDANDEPICDLKGKWTTWDFSFRRGDKELARVSKKWAGLGKELFTSADNYMISVSEDVPAEHPIRILVMAAVMCIDFVMKE
;
A
#
# COMPACT_ATOMS: atom_id res chain seq x y z
N MET A 1 -1.05 -17.30 -2.55
CA MET A 1 -0.98 -16.04 -1.75
C MET A 1 -0.39 -16.38 -0.39
N HIS A 2 0.57 -15.58 0.09
CA HIS A 2 1.24 -15.84 1.37
C HIS A 2 0.25 -15.77 2.54
N GLU A 3 0.31 -16.75 3.47
CA GLU A 3 -0.65 -16.90 4.59
C GLU A 3 -0.72 -15.67 5.52
N VAL A 4 0.36 -14.90 5.63
CA VAL A 4 0.42 -13.68 6.44
C VAL A 4 -0.65 -12.66 6.05
N LEU A 5 -1.22 -12.73 4.84
CA LEU A 5 -2.27 -11.85 4.33
C LEU A 5 -3.70 -12.37 4.60
N HIS A 6 -3.85 -13.50 5.29
CA HIS A 6 -5.17 -14.06 5.63
C HIS A 6 -5.86 -13.32 6.80
N SER A 7 -5.12 -12.57 7.61
CA SER A 7 -5.70 -11.74 8.66
C SER A 7 -6.63 -10.65 8.09
N ASN A 8 -7.63 -10.25 8.87
CA ASN A 8 -8.53 -9.16 8.52
C ASN A 8 -8.08 -7.79 9.07
N LEU A 9 -7.08 -7.77 9.96
CA LEU A 9 -6.57 -6.54 10.57
C LEU A 9 -5.05 -6.51 10.52
N PHE A 10 -4.50 -5.33 10.15
CA PHE A 10 -3.06 -5.08 10.12
C PHE A 10 -2.77 -3.69 10.64
N LEU A 11 -1.78 -3.57 11.51
CA LEU A 11 -1.23 -2.30 11.94
C LEU A 11 0.03 -1.99 11.16
N VAL A 12 0.00 -0.92 10.37
CA VAL A 12 1.16 -0.45 9.60
C VAL A 12 1.82 0.71 10.34
N LYS A 13 3.12 0.61 10.56
CA LYS A 13 3.95 1.67 11.15
C LYS A 13 4.97 2.16 10.13
N GLU A 14 4.92 3.44 9.81
CA GLU A 14 5.91 4.09 8.96
C GLU A 14 7.14 4.48 9.78
N HIS A 15 8.32 4.18 9.26
CA HIS A 15 9.59 4.66 9.82
C HIS A 15 9.95 6.00 9.20
N VAL A 16 9.74 7.08 9.94
CA VAL A 16 10.22 8.40 9.57
C VAL A 16 11.71 8.50 9.89
N GLY A 17 12.56 8.07 8.94
CA GLY A 17 14.02 8.20 9.08
C GLY A 17 14.52 9.62 8.82
N MET A 18 15.71 9.96 9.35
CA MET A 18 16.40 11.25 9.11
C MET A 18 16.71 11.50 7.62
N PHE A 19 16.69 10.49 6.78
CA PHE A 19 16.88 10.58 5.33
C PHE A 19 15.58 10.19 4.62
N LYS A 20 14.79 11.19 4.23
CA LYS A 20 13.48 11.06 3.54
C LYS A 20 13.53 10.40 2.15
N ALA A 21 14.64 9.77 1.76
CA ALA A 21 14.80 9.23 0.41
C ALA A 21 14.20 7.84 0.22
N ALA A 22 13.95 7.07 1.30
CA ALA A 22 13.35 5.74 1.24
C ALA A 22 12.22 5.64 2.26
N SER A 23 11.05 5.20 1.83
CA SER A 23 9.94 4.89 2.74
C SER A 23 10.05 3.45 3.21
N ASN A 24 10.07 3.27 4.51
CA ASN A 24 10.14 1.97 5.16
C ASN A 24 8.92 1.81 6.06
N PHE A 25 8.31 0.63 6.02
CA PHE A 25 7.16 0.31 6.83
C PHE A 25 7.36 -1.04 7.52
N ASP A 26 6.79 -1.19 8.70
CA ASP A 26 6.60 -2.48 9.35
C ASP A 26 5.11 -2.76 9.51
N VAL A 27 4.70 -3.99 9.26
CA VAL A 27 3.33 -4.43 9.47
C VAL A 27 3.29 -5.37 10.66
N PHE A 28 2.34 -5.12 11.56
CA PHE A 28 2.15 -5.88 12.78
C PHE A 28 0.76 -6.48 12.83
N GLU A 29 0.65 -7.63 13.47
CA GLU A 29 -0.63 -8.15 13.92
C GLU A 29 -1.10 -7.33 15.13
N PRO A 30 -2.29 -6.71 15.07
CA PRO A 30 -2.70 -5.77 16.12
C PRO A 30 -2.94 -6.40 17.50
N GLU A 31 -3.36 -7.68 17.55
CA GLU A 31 -3.70 -8.37 18.78
C GLU A 31 -2.47 -8.80 19.58
N THR A 32 -1.46 -9.32 18.87
CA THR A 32 -0.22 -9.83 19.49
C THR A 32 0.90 -8.79 19.54
N GLY A 33 0.80 -7.76 18.70
CA GLY A 33 1.88 -6.81 18.47
C GLY A 33 3.11 -7.41 17.75
N GLN A 34 2.97 -8.63 17.21
CA GLN A 34 4.04 -9.29 16.48
C GLN A 34 4.23 -8.64 15.11
N LYS A 35 5.48 -8.36 14.76
CA LYS A 35 5.82 -7.92 13.41
C LYS A 35 5.71 -9.11 12.44
N ILE A 36 4.93 -8.94 11.38
CA ILE A 36 4.60 -9.98 10.39
C ILE A 36 5.12 -9.67 8.99
N ILE A 37 5.34 -8.39 8.66
CA ILE A 37 5.91 -7.98 7.37
C ILE A 37 6.89 -6.83 7.58
N ASP A 38 8.01 -6.91 6.87
CA ASP A 38 8.97 -5.84 6.62
C ASP A 38 8.76 -5.28 5.21
N CYS A 39 8.57 -3.97 5.09
CA CYS A 39 8.54 -3.29 3.81
C CYS A 39 9.77 -2.41 3.69
N ARG A 40 10.62 -2.74 2.74
CA ARG A 40 11.86 -2.00 2.47
C ARG A 40 11.96 -1.71 0.99
N GLU A 41 12.31 -0.49 0.67
CA GLU A 41 12.61 -0.12 -0.69
C GLU A 41 14.04 -0.56 -1.04
N GLU A 42 14.14 -1.58 -1.87
CA GLU A 42 15.41 -2.12 -2.36
C GLU A 42 15.86 -1.34 -3.62
N ASN A 43 17.18 -1.15 -3.77
CA ASN A 43 17.81 -0.68 -5.01
C ASN A 43 17.40 0.71 -5.54
N LEU A 44 17.38 1.72 -4.67
CA LEU A 44 17.36 3.10 -5.14
C LEU A 44 18.67 3.43 -5.88
N GLY A 45 18.62 3.44 -7.20
CA GLY A 45 19.74 3.97 -8.00
C GLY A 45 20.06 5.41 -7.62
N PHE A 46 21.33 5.82 -7.75
CA PHE A 46 21.80 7.17 -7.44
C PHE A 46 20.98 8.27 -8.15
N ILE A 47 20.63 8.04 -9.42
CA ILE A 47 19.82 8.98 -10.24
C ILE A 47 18.40 9.09 -9.66
N THR A 48 17.78 7.97 -9.25
CA THR A 48 16.45 7.95 -8.62
C THR A 48 16.46 8.71 -7.31
N LYS A 49 17.52 8.54 -6.50
CA LYS A 49 17.71 9.32 -5.26
C LYS A 49 17.81 10.81 -5.56
N MET A 50 18.58 11.23 -6.55
CA MET A 50 18.68 12.64 -6.94
C MET A 50 17.34 13.21 -7.43
N LEU A 51 16.62 12.48 -8.29
CA LEU A 51 15.34 12.95 -8.85
C LEU A 51 14.26 13.10 -7.78
N ARG A 52 14.31 12.32 -6.67
CA ARG A 52 13.38 12.45 -5.54
C ARG A 52 13.51 13.74 -4.74
N PHE A 53 14.60 14.47 -4.89
CA PHE A 53 14.79 15.81 -4.30
C PHE A 53 14.37 16.93 -5.25
N THR A 54 13.80 16.61 -6.41
CA THR A 54 13.36 17.57 -7.43
C THR A 54 11.86 17.45 -7.68
N ASP A 55 11.28 18.39 -8.43
CA ASP A 55 9.87 18.38 -8.86
C ASP A 55 9.51 17.16 -9.75
N TYR A 56 10.53 16.41 -10.22
CA TYR A 56 10.37 15.17 -11.01
C TYR A 56 10.12 13.92 -10.14
N LYS A 57 10.00 14.06 -8.82
CA LYS A 57 9.77 12.96 -7.88
C LYS A 57 8.58 12.07 -8.29
N ARG A 58 7.49 12.66 -8.79
CA ARG A 58 6.30 11.93 -9.25
C ARG A 58 6.55 11.02 -10.45
N MET A 59 7.61 11.26 -11.21
CA MET A 59 7.96 10.53 -12.44
C MET A 59 8.98 9.43 -12.18
N THR A 60 9.54 9.35 -10.96
CA THR A 60 10.60 8.38 -10.65
C THR A 60 10.06 6.95 -10.51
N PRO A 61 10.73 5.96 -11.09
CA PRO A 61 10.39 4.57 -10.89
C PRO A 61 10.69 4.16 -9.46
N PHE A 62 9.93 3.19 -8.95
CA PHE A 62 10.23 2.54 -7.68
C PHE A 62 9.89 1.04 -7.73
N GLU A 63 10.56 0.29 -6.88
CA GLU A 63 10.28 -1.11 -6.61
C GLU A 63 10.40 -1.37 -5.11
N ILE A 64 9.34 -1.90 -4.53
CA ILE A 64 9.26 -2.18 -3.09
C ILE A 64 8.86 -3.63 -2.92
N THR A 65 9.67 -4.41 -2.21
CA THR A 65 9.34 -5.78 -1.85
C THR A 65 8.96 -5.86 -0.38
N LEU A 66 7.78 -6.40 -0.11
CA LEU A 66 7.35 -6.76 1.23
C LEU A 66 7.82 -8.18 1.53
N ARG A 67 8.45 -8.37 2.69
CA ARG A 67 8.97 -9.66 3.13
C ARG A 67 8.49 -9.99 4.53
N THR A 68 8.45 -11.26 4.86
CA THR A 68 8.33 -11.68 6.26
C THR A 68 9.61 -11.32 7.02
N PRO A 69 9.60 -11.33 8.37
CA PRO A 69 10.82 -11.18 9.17
C PRO A 69 11.88 -12.26 8.92
N SER A 70 11.47 -13.44 8.40
CA SER A 70 12.38 -14.49 7.94
C SER A 70 13.00 -14.24 6.56
N GLY A 71 12.54 -13.17 5.86
CA GLY A 71 13.06 -12.78 4.54
C GLY A 71 12.29 -13.34 3.35
N GLU A 72 11.22 -14.12 3.56
CA GLU A 72 10.40 -14.66 2.48
C GLU A 72 9.60 -13.56 1.79
N PRO A 73 9.56 -13.51 0.44
CA PRO A 73 8.81 -12.49 -0.27
C PRO A 73 7.30 -12.73 -0.10
N VAL A 74 6.56 -11.64 0.16
CA VAL A 74 5.09 -11.64 0.28
C VAL A 74 4.45 -11.04 -0.96
N LEU A 75 4.93 -9.88 -1.38
CA LEU A 75 4.50 -9.20 -2.60
C LEU A 75 5.54 -8.15 -3.02
N THR A 76 5.49 -7.74 -4.28
CA THR A 76 6.30 -6.65 -4.82
C THR A 76 5.41 -5.61 -5.50
N VAL A 77 5.69 -4.34 -5.24
CA VAL A 77 5.03 -3.19 -5.85
C VAL A 77 6.01 -2.50 -6.76
N LYS A 78 5.63 -2.33 -8.03
CA LYS A 78 6.48 -1.70 -9.06
C LYS A 78 5.78 -0.54 -9.74
N ARG A 79 6.50 0.56 -9.93
CA ARG A 79 6.12 1.65 -10.81
C ARG A 79 7.27 1.96 -11.77
N GLY A 80 6.97 1.94 -13.06
CA GLY A 80 7.88 2.43 -14.09
C GLY A 80 7.95 3.97 -14.13
N VAL A 81 8.74 4.50 -15.05
CA VAL A 81 8.74 5.95 -15.34
C VAL A 81 7.37 6.33 -15.90
N SER A 82 6.69 7.31 -15.30
CA SER A 82 5.37 7.75 -15.71
C SER A 82 5.33 9.26 -15.93
N ILE A 83 4.91 9.68 -17.14
CA ILE A 83 4.86 11.09 -17.52
C ILE A 83 3.47 11.70 -17.27
N PHE A 84 2.38 10.92 -17.37
CA PHE A 84 1.00 11.44 -17.28
C PHE A 84 0.13 10.80 -16.22
N LEU A 85 0.14 9.47 -16.10
CA LEU A 85 -0.69 8.72 -15.17
C LEU A 85 0.14 7.66 -14.47
N SER A 86 0.13 7.68 -13.16
CA SER A 86 0.80 6.65 -12.38
C SER A 86 0.03 5.33 -12.52
N LYS A 87 0.63 4.36 -13.21
CA LYS A 87 0.24 2.96 -13.15
C LYS A 87 1.24 2.24 -12.24
N VAL A 88 0.71 1.49 -11.31
CA VAL A 88 1.51 0.70 -10.38
C VAL A 88 1.10 -0.75 -10.58
N ASP A 89 2.07 -1.63 -10.77
CA ASP A 89 1.86 -3.08 -10.85
C ASP A 89 2.18 -3.73 -9.51
N VAL A 90 1.39 -4.76 -9.17
CA VAL A 90 1.54 -5.56 -7.96
C VAL A 90 1.78 -7.00 -8.37
N LEU A 91 2.85 -7.59 -7.83
CA LEU A 91 3.27 -8.95 -8.08
C LEU A 91 3.11 -9.77 -6.79
N ASP A 92 2.80 -11.04 -6.92
CA ASP A 92 2.76 -11.99 -5.80
C ASP A 92 4.17 -12.41 -5.33
N GLU A 93 4.22 -13.32 -4.38
CA GLU A 93 5.44 -13.92 -3.83
C GLU A 93 6.31 -14.65 -4.88
N ASN A 94 5.71 -15.06 -6.00
CA ASN A 94 6.37 -15.75 -7.10
C ASN A 94 6.78 -14.81 -8.25
N GLY A 95 6.47 -13.52 -8.13
CA GLY A 95 6.73 -12.51 -9.16
C GLY A 95 5.68 -12.46 -10.28
N HIS A 96 4.54 -13.16 -10.15
CA HIS A 96 3.45 -13.08 -11.10
C HIS A 96 2.63 -11.81 -10.85
N ARG A 97 2.28 -11.11 -11.92
CA ARG A 97 1.42 -9.93 -11.82
C ARG A 97 0.00 -10.32 -11.45
N ILE A 98 -0.48 -9.80 -10.31
CA ILE A 98 -1.82 -10.05 -9.80
C ILE A 98 -2.79 -8.89 -10.05
N GLY A 99 -2.27 -7.71 -10.38
CA GLY A 99 -3.07 -6.53 -10.64
C GLY A 99 -2.28 -5.25 -10.43
N GLY A 100 -2.98 -4.17 -10.07
CA GLY A 100 -2.34 -2.89 -9.85
C GLY A 100 -3.30 -1.75 -9.60
N PHE A 101 -2.77 -0.53 -9.70
CA PHE A 101 -3.52 0.71 -9.50
C PHE A 101 -3.33 1.64 -10.69
N LYS A 102 -4.42 2.29 -11.10
CA LYS A 102 -4.41 3.32 -12.14
C LYS A 102 -5.12 4.56 -11.64
N GLN A 103 -4.45 5.69 -11.71
CA GLN A 103 -5.05 6.97 -11.34
C GLN A 103 -6.20 7.31 -12.29
N LYS A 104 -7.35 7.76 -11.73
CA LYS A 104 -8.49 8.22 -12.52
C LYS A 104 -8.26 9.65 -13.01
N PHE A 105 -8.54 9.91 -14.28
CA PHE A 105 -8.64 11.25 -14.82
C PHE A 105 -9.78 12.01 -14.12
N PHE A 106 -9.60 13.29 -13.89
CA PHE A 106 -10.61 14.20 -13.35
C PHE A 106 -11.12 13.90 -11.92
N SER A 107 -10.40 13.11 -11.12
CA SER A 107 -10.79 12.94 -9.72
C SER A 107 -10.16 14.02 -8.85
N ILE A 108 -11.00 14.97 -8.39
CA ILE A 108 -10.63 15.87 -7.31
C ILE A 108 -10.60 15.03 -6.02
N GLY A 109 -9.42 14.89 -5.41
CA GLY A 109 -9.27 14.12 -4.17
C GLY A 109 -8.65 12.73 -4.31
N GLY A 110 -8.10 12.39 -5.50
CA GLY A 110 -7.22 11.22 -5.64
C GLY A 110 -7.95 9.87 -5.64
N ALA A 111 -8.80 9.62 -6.64
CA ALA A 111 -9.39 8.30 -6.83
C ALA A 111 -8.49 7.45 -7.74
N PHE A 112 -8.36 6.16 -7.38
CA PHE A 112 -7.68 5.15 -8.20
C PHE A 112 -8.64 4.01 -8.51
N SER A 113 -8.50 3.43 -9.70
CA SER A 113 -9.05 2.12 -10.00
C SER A 113 -8.07 1.05 -9.56
N VAL A 114 -8.56 0.07 -8.86
CA VAL A 114 -7.84 -1.16 -8.54
C VAL A 114 -8.15 -2.15 -9.67
N LEU A 115 -7.10 -2.66 -10.30
CA LEU A 115 -7.18 -3.51 -11.49
C LEU A 115 -6.75 -4.94 -11.13
N ASP A 116 -7.31 -5.91 -11.82
CA ASP A 116 -6.85 -7.30 -11.78
C ASP A 116 -5.62 -7.53 -12.70
N ALA A 117 -5.22 -8.80 -12.85
CA ALA A 117 -4.11 -9.21 -13.70
C ALA A 117 -4.32 -8.89 -15.19
N ASN A 118 -5.57 -8.77 -15.63
CA ASN A 118 -5.95 -8.46 -17.01
C ASN A 118 -6.20 -6.96 -17.26
N ASP A 119 -5.89 -6.10 -16.28
CA ASP A 119 -6.18 -4.66 -16.28
C ASP A 119 -7.69 -4.32 -16.21
N GLU A 120 -8.55 -5.27 -15.80
CA GLU A 120 -9.97 -5.03 -15.59
C GLU A 120 -10.24 -4.43 -14.21
N PRO A 121 -11.10 -3.41 -14.10
CA PRO A 121 -11.40 -2.77 -12.82
C PRO A 121 -12.17 -3.70 -11.88
N ILE A 122 -11.63 -3.96 -10.68
CA ILE A 122 -12.28 -4.80 -9.65
C ILE A 122 -12.93 -3.99 -8.54
N CYS A 123 -12.37 -2.83 -8.20
CA CYS A 123 -12.97 -1.89 -7.26
C CYS A 123 -12.31 -0.50 -7.38
N ASP A 124 -12.87 0.46 -6.66
CA ASP A 124 -12.32 1.80 -6.56
C ASP A 124 -11.67 2.02 -5.19
N LEU A 125 -10.48 2.63 -5.20
CA LEU A 125 -9.87 3.21 -4.02
C LEU A 125 -10.28 4.68 -3.95
N LYS A 126 -11.03 5.04 -2.90
CA LYS A 126 -11.51 6.40 -2.64
C LYS A 126 -11.12 6.85 -1.24
N GLY A 127 -10.71 8.09 -1.08
CA GLY A 127 -10.37 8.58 0.25
C GLY A 127 -10.07 10.07 0.30
N LYS A 128 -10.01 10.58 1.53
CA LYS A 128 -9.57 11.94 1.84
C LYS A 128 -8.12 11.90 2.27
N TRP A 129 -7.22 12.35 1.41
CA TRP A 129 -5.78 12.35 1.62
C TRP A 129 -5.37 13.10 2.87
N THR A 130 -6.05 14.21 3.14
CA THR A 130 -5.80 15.05 4.31
C THR A 130 -6.07 14.36 5.65
N THR A 131 -6.94 13.35 5.65
CA THR A 131 -7.31 12.60 6.86
C THR A 131 -6.79 11.18 6.88
N TRP A 132 -6.12 10.72 5.81
CA TRP A 132 -5.62 9.35 5.68
C TRP A 132 -6.72 8.31 5.94
N ASP A 133 -7.85 8.46 5.27
CA ASP A 133 -9.01 7.60 5.38
C ASP A 133 -9.43 7.16 3.98
N PHE A 134 -9.17 5.89 3.65
CA PHE A 134 -9.37 5.31 2.31
C PHE A 134 -10.25 4.07 2.41
N SER A 135 -11.12 3.88 1.44
CA SER A 135 -11.90 2.66 1.32
C SER A 135 -11.81 2.06 -0.08
N PHE A 136 -11.76 0.75 -0.12
CA PHE A 136 -11.85 -0.06 -1.33
C PHE A 136 -13.30 -0.47 -1.51
N ARG A 137 -13.93 0.01 -2.58
CA ARG A 137 -15.37 -0.16 -2.78
C ARG A 137 -15.68 -0.76 -4.14
N ARG A 138 -16.60 -1.73 -4.15
CA ARG A 138 -17.25 -2.25 -5.35
C ARG A 138 -18.74 -1.88 -5.27
N GLY A 139 -19.13 -0.81 -5.97
CA GLY A 139 -20.45 -0.20 -5.77
C GLY A 139 -20.62 0.31 -4.34
N ASP A 140 -21.65 -0.16 -3.66
CA ASP A 140 -21.94 0.22 -2.27
C ASP A 140 -21.22 -0.66 -1.24
N LYS A 141 -20.63 -1.79 -1.65
CA LYS A 141 -19.93 -2.69 -0.75
C LYS A 141 -18.51 -2.20 -0.47
N GLU A 142 -18.15 -2.03 0.80
CA GLU A 142 -16.78 -1.80 1.25
C GLU A 142 -16.07 -3.14 1.41
N LEU A 143 -14.96 -3.33 0.70
CA LEU A 143 -14.15 -4.55 0.73
C LEU A 143 -13.01 -4.43 1.74
N ALA A 144 -12.46 -3.23 1.90
CA ALA A 144 -11.42 -2.94 2.86
C ALA A 144 -11.35 -1.44 3.14
N ARG A 145 -10.72 -1.09 4.27
CA ARG A 145 -10.49 0.29 4.68
C ARG A 145 -9.07 0.45 5.24
N VAL A 146 -8.49 1.61 4.97
CA VAL A 146 -7.23 2.05 5.57
C VAL A 146 -7.50 3.35 6.30
N SER A 147 -7.16 3.43 7.59
CA SER A 147 -7.43 4.64 8.37
C SER A 147 -6.38 4.87 9.46
N LYS A 148 -6.01 6.13 9.69
CA LYS A 148 -5.27 6.58 10.88
C LYS A 148 -6.19 6.69 12.12
N LYS A 149 -7.50 6.66 11.93
CA LYS A 149 -8.48 6.77 13.01
C LYS A 149 -9.06 5.40 13.33
N TRP A 150 -8.58 4.77 14.37
CA TRP A 150 -9.08 3.49 14.83
C TRP A 150 -9.65 3.61 16.26
N ALA A 151 -10.88 3.11 16.47
CA ALA A 151 -11.56 3.18 17.76
C ALA A 151 -11.55 1.85 18.55
N GLY A 152 -10.95 0.79 17.98
CA GLY A 152 -10.92 -0.56 18.54
C GLY A 152 -9.73 -0.85 19.47
N LEU A 153 -9.47 -2.15 19.68
CA LEU A 153 -8.30 -2.68 20.37
C LEU A 153 -7.03 -2.08 19.76
N GLY A 154 -6.14 -1.54 20.58
CA GLY A 154 -4.88 -0.96 20.10
C GLY A 154 -4.83 0.56 20.06
N LYS A 155 -5.79 1.27 20.68
CA LYS A 155 -5.72 2.75 20.82
C LYS A 155 -4.36 3.23 21.34
N GLU A 156 -3.71 2.46 22.20
CA GLU A 156 -2.41 2.75 22.77
C GLU A 156 -1.27 2.60 21.74
N LEU A 157 -1.49 1.85 20.65
CA LEU A 157 -0.52 1.65 19.56
C LEU A 157 -0.50 2.82 18.57
N PHE A 158 -1.50 3.73 18.62
CA PHE A 158 -1.64 4.89 17.74
C PHE A 158 -1.02 6.17 18.30
N THR A 159 0.00 6.07 19.12
CA THR A 159 0.66 7.22 19.76
C THR A 159 1.49 8.05 18.77
N SER A 160 1.79 7.55 17.58
CA SER A 160 2.49 8.30 16.53
C SER A 160 1.59 8.66 15.35
N ALA A 161 1.84 9.82 14.75
CA ALA A 161 1.08 10.35 13.61
C ALA A 161 1.18 9.48 12.33
N ASP A 162 2.07 8.49 12.31
CA ASP A 162 2.48 7.75 11.12
C ASP A 162 2.04 6.28 11.14
N ASN A 163 1.06 5.94 11.99
CA ASN A 163 0.47 4.60 12.05
C ASN A 163 -0.88 4.56 11.34
N TYR A 164 -1.15 3.48 10.59
CA TYR A 164 -2.47 3.23 9.99
C TYR A 164 -2.95 1.83 10.32
N MET A 165 -4.27 1.67 10.39
CA MET A 165 -4.92 0.36 10.43
C MET A 165 -5.43 0.01 9.05
N ILE A 166 -5.18 -1.21 8.61
CA ILE A 166 -5.84 -1.84 7.46
C ILE A 166 -6.88 -2.80 8.02
N SER A 167 -8.14 -2.66 7.61
CA SER A 167 -9.19 -3.63 7.88
C SER A 167 -9.73 -4.18 6.56
N VAL A 168 -9.79 -5.51 6.44
CA VAL A 168 -10.40 -6.22 5.32
C VAL A 168 -11.73 -6.78 5.78
N SER A 169 -12.80 -6.62 4.98
CA SER A 169 -14.12 -7.15 5.29
C SER A 169 -14.07 -8.67 5.45
N GLU A 170 -14.79 -9.20 6.43
CA GLU A 170 -14.94 -10.66 6.65
C GLU A 170 -15.56 -11.38 5.44
N ASP A 171 -16.33 -10.66 4.62
CA ASP A 171 -16.87 -11.18 3.37
C ASP A 171 -15.82 -11.42 2.26
N VAL A 172 -14.60 -10.94 2.44
CA VAL A 172 -13.51 -11.13 1.48
C VAL A 172 -12.78 -12.44 1.82
N PRO A 173 -12.85 -13.46 0.94
CA PRO A 173 -12.18 -14.74 1.19
C PRO A 173 -10.69 -14.59 1.46
N ALA A 174 -10.11 -15.49 2.28
CA ALA A 174 -8.70 -15.43 2.66
C ALA A 174 -7.74 -15.41 1.45
N GLU A 175 -8.05 -16.16 0.40
CA GLU A 175 -7.25 -16.26 -0.83
C GLU A 175 -7.60 -15.23 -1.91
N HIS A 176 -8.48 -14.26 -1.62
CA HIS A 176 -8.92 -13.31 -2.64
C HIS A 176 -7.79 -12.31 -2.97
N PRO A 177 -7.43 -12.10 -4.25
CA PRO A 177 -6.33 -11.22 -4.68
C PRO A 177 -6.41 -9.78 -4.17
N ILE A 178 -7.63 -9.30 -3.85
CA ILE A 178 -7.82 -7.96 -3.30
C ILE A 178 -7.03 -7.73 -2.00
N ARG A 179 -6.75 -8.78 -1.21
CA ARG A 179 -5.98 -8.67 0.04
C ARG A 179 -4.55 -8.20 -0.21
N ILE A 180 -3.91 -8.76 -1.25
CA ILE A 180 -2.57 -8.32 -1.69
C ILE A 180 -2.65 -6.87 -2.19
N LEU A 181 -3.66 -6.55 -3.00
CA LEU A 181 -3.84 -5.20 -3.57
C LEU A 181 -4.12 -4.16 -2.47
N VAL A 182 -4.87 -4.50 -1.44
CA VAL A 182 -5.10 -3.61 -0.27
C VAL A 182 -3.78 -3.33 0.45
N MET A 183 -2.97 -4.34 0.73
CA MET A 183 -1.67 -4.16 1.38
C MET A 183 -0.74 -3.30 0.51
N ALA A 184 -0.65 -3.60 -0.80
CA ALA A 184 0.14 -2.85 -1.75
C ALA A 184 -0.28 -1.38 -1.86
N ALA A 185 -1.59 -1.09 -1.77
CA ALA A 185 -2.11 0.28 -1.89
C ALA A 185 -1.59 1.20 -0.79
N VAL A 186 -1.44 0.71 0.44
CA VAL A 186 -0.91 1.52 1.55
C VAL A 186 0.50 2.01 1.22
N MET A 187 1.33 1.13 0.64
CA MET A 187 2.68 1.50 0.21
C MET A 187 2.64 2.53 -0.91
N CYS A 188 1.73 2.34 -1.90
CA CYS A 188 1.56 3.27 -3.02
C CYS A 188 1.09 4.66 -2.61
N ILE A 189 0.19 4.75 -1.62
CA ILE A 189 -0.36 6.02 -1.14
C ILE A 189 0.77 6.95 -0.70
N ASP A 190 1.72 6.44 0.06
CA ASP A 190 2.83 7.23 0.55
C ASP A 190 3.75 7.73 -0.58
N PHE A 191 4.03 6.87 -1.55
CA PHE A 191 4.92 7.19 -2.68
C PHE A 191 4.30 8.11 -3.73
N VAL A 192 2.99 8.05 -3.91
CA VAL A 192 2.29 8.78 -4.99
C VAL A 192 1.65 10.06 -4.48
N MET A 193 1.32 10.15 -3.18
CA MET A 193 0.41 11.17 -2.64
C MET A 193 1.01 12.06 -1.55
N LYS A 194 2.16 11.72 -0.96
CA LYS A 194 2.85 12.58 0.03
C LYS A 194 3.66 13.70 -0.62
N GLU A 195 3.03 14.40 -1.56
CA GLU A 195 3.63 15.58 -2.22
C GLU A 195 2.79 16.82 -2.01
#